data_6b3817339cc26fdf1d6f1245a95b74f7
#
_entry.id   6b3817339cc26fdf1d6f1245a95b74f7
#
_cell.length_a   1.000
_cell.length_b   1.000
_cell.length_c   1.000
_cell.angle_alpha   90.00
_cell.angle_beta   90.00
_cell.angle_gamma   90.00
#
_symmetry.space_group_name_H-M   'P 1'
#
loop_
_entity.id
_entity.type
_entity.pdbx_description
1 polymer ?
#
loop_
_entity_poly.entity_id
_entity_poly.type
_entity_poly.pdbx_seq_one_letter_code
_entity_poly.pdbx_strand_id
1 'polypeptide(L)'
;AKTVYQYQESLDPTGMVVTATFSDGSTAAVLDYTYPTTNFSTLGRQIMKLEYTYEGVTKSTDLVVTVQGKTIAIPTQTNIPTYNGSDKTPSWNGYDPLKMEISGVTSASDAGSYTAIFKLSYGYLFPDGTDEARVKWTIDRAVISALPTQTGTLVADGTSKTPSWSGYDTSKMTIGGDTSGTA
;
A
#
# COMPACT_ATOMS: atom_id res chain seq x y z
N ALA A 1 -33.89 4.08 -3.29
CA ALA A 1 -33.07 2.88 -3.07
C ALA A 1 -31.65 3.14 -3.49
N LYS A 2 -30.70 2.57 -2.77
CA LYS A 2 -29.28 2.60 -3.14
C LYS A 2 -29.04 1.71 -4.36
N THR A 3 -28.32 2.20 -5.35
CA THR A 3 -28.00 1.47 -6.60
C THR A 3 -26.50 1.41 -6.90
N VAL A 4 -25.67 2.05 -6.10
CA VAL A 4 -24.20 2.00 -6.19
C VAL A 4 -23.64 1.47 -4.89
N TYR A 5 -22.85 0.43 -4.98
CA TYR A 5 -22.24 -0.30 -3.87
C TYR A 5 -20.73 -0.39 -4.04
N GLN A 6 -20.01 -0.58 -2.94
CA GLN A 6 -18.59 -0.89 -2.96
C GLN A 6 -18.36 -2.41 -2.96
N TYR A 7 -17.23 -2.84 -3.46
CA TYR A 7 -16.80 -4.23 -3.36
C TYR A 7 -16.90 -4.75 -1.93
N GLN A 8 -17.48 -5.94 -1.73
CA GLN A 8 -17.79 -6.58 -0.45
C GLN A 8 -18.80 -5.84 0.44
N GLU A 9 -19.53 -4.87 -0.10
CA GLU A 9 -20.66 -4.28 0.60
C GLU A 9 -21.90 -5.17 0.45
N SER A 10 -22.77 -5.17 1.46
CA SER A 10 -24.06 -5.90 1.41
C SER A 10 -25.15 -5.03 0.80
N LEU A 11 -26.17 -5.65 0.20
CA LEU A 11 -27.35 -4.95 -0.26
C LEU A 11 -28.05 -4.25 0.93
N ASP A 12 -28.34 -2.96 0.74
CA ASP A 12 -29.13 -2.16 1.66
C ASP A 12 -30.53 -1.92 1.06
N PRO A 13 -31.57 -2.54 1.60
CA PRO A 13 -32.95 -2.37 1.09
C PRO A 13 -33.60 -1.07 1.57
N THR A 14 -32.94 -0.25 2.36
CA THR A 14 -33.52 0.97 2.91
C THR A 14 -34.01 1.93 1.80
N GLY A 15 -35.24 2.37 1.90
CA GLY A 15 -35.86 3.24 0.88
C GLY A 15 -36.21 2.54 -0.44
N MET A 16 -36.11 1.21 -0.50
CA MET A 16 -36.57 0.44 -1.67
C MET A 16 -38.09 0.28 -1.60
N VAL A 17 -38.79 0.64 -2.68
CA VAL A 17 -40.22 0.45 -2.84
C VAL A 17 -40.44 -0.54 -3.97
N VAL A 18 -41.10 -1.65 -3.66
CA VAL A 18 -41.54 -2.66 -4.61
C VAL A 18 -43.06 -2.58 -4.72
N THR A 19 -43.56 -2.56 -5.94
CA THR A 19 -45.01 -2.46 -6.23
C THR A 19 -45.45 -3.68 -7.02
N ALA A 20 -46.49 -4.37 -6.55
CA ALA A 20 -47.17 -5.38 -7.32
C ALA A 20 -48.27 -4.72 -8.16
N THR A 21 -48.43 -5.18 -9.42
CA THR A 21 -49.55 -4.84 -10.29
C THR A 21 -50.39 -6.08 -10.50
N PHE A 22 -51.66 -6.00 -10.18
CA PHE A 22 -52.62 -7.11 -10.28
C PHE A 22 -53.26 -7.14 -11.67
N SER A 23 -53.99 -8.25 -11.97
CA SER A 23 -54.63 -8.46 -13.27
C SER A 23 -55.75 -7.47 -13.61
N ASP A 24 -56.35 -6.85 -12.60
CA ASP A 24 -57.34 -5.78 -12.74
C ASP A 24 -56.72 -4.40 -12.95
N GLY A 25 -55.40 -4.31 -13.01
CA GLY A 25 -54.63 -3.05 -13.16
C GLY A 25 -54.40 -2.29 -11.85
N SER A 26 -54.92 -2.78 -10.73
CA SER A 26 -54.64 -2.17 -9.42
C SER A 26 -53.18 -2.41 -8.99
N THR A 27 -52.65 -1.55 -8.10
CA THR A 27 -51.30 -1.66 -7.59
C THR A 27 -51.29 -1.60 -6.07
N ALA A 28 -50.35 -2.34 -5.44
CA ALA A 28 -50.12 -2.29 -4.02
C ALA A 28 -48.60 -2.32 -3.72
N ALA A 29 -48.19 -1.61 -2.66
CA ALA A 29 -46.85 -1.72 -2.16
C ALA A 29 -46.62 -3.10 -1.53
N VAL A 30 -45.48 -3.71 -1.82
CA VAL A 30 -45.05 -5.01 -1.31
C VAL A 30 -44.01 -4.80 -0.24
N LEU A 31 -44.21 -5.36 0.96
CA LEU A 31 -43.31 -5.24 2.08
C LEU A 31 -42.53 -6.54 2.38
N ASP A 32 -43.03 -7.68 1.92
CA ASP A 32 -42.54 -9.02 2.22
C ASP A 32 -41.89 -9.73 0.99
N TYR A 33 -41.26 -8.93 0.11
CA TYR A 33 -40.52 -9.49 -1.02
C TYR A 33 -39.17 -10.09 -0.53
N THR A 34 -38.69 -11.10 -1.25
CA THR A 34 -37.42 -11.75 -1.01
C THR A 34 -36.34 -11.29 -2.00
N TYR A 35 -35.10 -11.31 -1.58
CA TYR A 35 -33.94 -11.03 -2.41
C TYR A 35 -32.74 -11.85 -1.95
N PRO A 36 -31.76 -12.14 -2.83
CA PRO A 36 -30.53 -12.82 -2.41
C PRO A 36 -29.77 -11.99 -1.40
N THR A 37 -29.47 -12.56 -0.23
CA THR A 37 -28.50 -11.96 0.70
C THR A 37 -27.11 -12.20 0.14
N THR A 38 -26.44 -11.14 -0.32
CA THR A 38 -25.12 -11.26 -0.92
C THR A 38 -24.25 -10.08 -0.55
N ASN A 39 -22.96 -10.34 -0.38
CA ASN A 39 -21.93 -9.32 -0.44
C ASN A 39 -21.48 -9.18 -1.89
N PHE A 40 -21.42 -7.98 -2.41
CA PHE A 40 -21.05 -7.73 -3.79
C PHE A 40 -19.57 -8.07 -4.04
N SER A 41 -19.30 -9.26 -4.53
CA SER A 41 -17.94 -9.76 -4.80
C SER A 41 -17.48 -9.61 -6.26
N THR A 42 -18.32 -9.07 -7.13
CA THR A 42 -18.02 -8.85 -8.55
C THR A 42 -18.27 -7.39 -8.91
N LEU A 43 -17.28 -6.76 -9.55
CA LEU A 43 -17.39 -5.36 -9.99
C LEU A 43 -18.32 -5.20 -11.20
N GLY A 44 -18.83 -3.98 -11.36
CA GLY A 44 -19.64 -3.58 -12.49
C GLY A 44 -21.14 -3.78 -12.26
N ARG A 45 -21.88 -3.85 -13.37
CA ARG A 45 -23.34 -3.97 -13.34
C ARG A 45 -23.76 -5.36 -12.87
N GLN A 46 -24.60 -5.40 -11.84
CA GLN A 46 -25.21 -6.61 -11.29
C GLN A 46 -26.73 -6.51 -11.41
N ILE A 47 -27.38 -7.67 -11.64
CA ILE A 47 -28.84 -7.79 -11.67
C ILE A 47 -29.24 -8.72 -10.55
N MET A 48 -30.07 -8.24 -9.65
CA MET A 48 -30.63 -9.00 -8.54
C MET A 48 -32.11 -9.20 -8.75
N LYS A 49 -32.60 -10.44 -8.62
CA LYS A 49 -34.02 -10.72 -8.67
C LYS A 49 -34.67 -10.46 -7.31
N LEU A 50 -35.69 -9.63 -7.31
CA LEU A 50 -36.62 -9.46 -6.20
C LEU A 50 -37.83 -10.34 -6.49
N GLU A 51 -38.27 -11.15 -5.55
CA GLU A 51 -39.40 -12.07 -5.73
C GLU A 51 -40.47 -11.79 -4.69
N TYR A 52 -41.70 -11.89 -5.13
CA TYR A 52 -42.89 -11.78 -4.30
C TYR A 52 -43.88 -12.89 -4.67
N THR A 53 -44.43 -13.53 -3.65
CA THR A 53 -45.43 -14.60 -3.81
C THR A 53 -46.76 -14.17 -3.20
N TYR A 54 -47.81 -14.19 -4.00
CA TYR A 54 -49.16 -13.91 -3.57
C TYR A 54 -50.08 -15.05 -4.02
N GLU A 55 -50.88 -15.64 -3.09
CA GLU A 55 -51.79 -16.78 -3.33
C GLU A 55 -51.17 -17.93 -4.15
N GLY A 56 -49.90 -18.27 -3.83
CA GLY A 56 -49.16 -19.33 -4.50
C GLY A 56 -48.57 -18.95 -5.87
N VAL A 57 -48.77 -17.72 -6.36
CA VAL A 57 -48.17 -17.21 -7.60
C VAL A 57 -46.98 -16.36 -7.29
N THR A 58 -45.77 -16.78 -7.73
CA THR A 58 -44.55 -16.04 -7.61
C THR A 58 -44.28 -15.18 -8.84
N LYS A 59 -43.97 -13.91 -8.65
CA LYS A 59 -43.49 -12.96 -9.67
C LYS A 59 -42.16 -12.35 -9.24
N SER A 60 -41.35 -11.93 -10.20
CA SER A 60 -40.08 -11.31 -9.94
C SER A 60 -39.90 -10.02 -10.74
N THR A 61 -39.06 -9.14 -10.20
CA THR A 61 -38.56 -7.97 -10.91
C THR A 61 -37.06 -7.87 -10.71
N ASP A 62 -36.38 -7.13 -11.59
CA ASP A 62 -34.94 -6.99 -11.55
C ASP A 62 -34.57 -5.66 -10.86
N LEU A 63 -33.70 -5.75 -9.85
CA LEU A 63 -32.97 -4.61 -9.30
C LEU A 63 -31.60 -4.55 -9.95
N VAL A 64 -31.31 -3.45 -10.64
CA VAL A 64 -30.01 -3.21 -11.25
C VAL A 64 -29.15 -2.34 -10.31
N VAL A 65 -27.97 -2.83 -9.97
CA VAL A 65 -26.98 -2.10 -9.16
C VAL A 65 -25.64 -2.05 -9.88
N THR A 66 -24.80 -1.10 -9.48
CA THR A 66 -23.40 -1.00 -9.93
C THR A 66 -22.46 -1.18 -8.74
N VAL A 67 -21.53 -2.10 -8.83
CA VAL A 67 -20.51 -2.36 -7.81
C VAL A 67 -19.20 -1.73 -8.25
N GLN A 68 -18.66 -0.85 -7.41
CA GLN A 68 -17.40 -0.13 -7.63
C GLN A 68 -16.29 -0.73 -6.78
N GLY A 69 -15.04 -0.54 -7.22
CA GLY A 69 -13.85 -0.91 -6.44
C GLY A 69 -13.77 -0.11 -5.14
N LYS A 70 -13.38 -0.78 -4.07
CA LYS A 70 -13.18 -0.15 -2.76
C LYS A 70 -11.83 0.56 -2.73
N THR A 71 -11.84 1.86 -2.43
CA THR A 71 -10.61 2.67 -2.40
C THR A 71 -9.77 2.38 -1.16
N ILE A 72 -8.48 2.17 -1.36
CA ILE A 72 -7.46 1.97 -0.32
C ILE A 72 -6.36 3.02 -0.50
N ALA A 73 -5.88 3.59 0.61
CA ALA A 73 -4.77 4.54 0.57
C ALA A 73 -3.47 3.87 0.11
N ILE A 74 -2.64 4.61 -0.62
CA ILE A 74 -1.30 4.16 -0.99
C ILE A 74 -0.44 4.02 0.27
N PRO A 75 0.26 2.89 0.48
CA PRO A 75 1.14 2.71 1.62
C PRO A 75 2.25 3.75 1.68
N THR A 76 2.66 4.12 2.88
CA THR A 76 3.74 5.09 3.12
C THR A 76 4.79 4.50 4.07
N GLN A 77 6.08 4.80 3.83
CA GLN A 77 7.15 4.40 4.73
C GLN A 77 6.98 5.06 6.10
N THR A 78 7.05 4.29 7.20
CA THR A 78 6.85 4.82 8.57
C THR A 78 8.15 5.18 9.28
N ASN A 79 9.26 4.55 8.91
CA ASN A 79 10.58 4.83 9.47
C ASN A 79 11.61 4.91 8.36
N ILE A 80 12.61 5.76 8.54
CA ILE A 80 13.75 5.86 7.64
C ILE A 80 14.96 5.27 8.36
N PRO A 81 15.40 4.05 8.00
CA PRO A 81 16.57 3.44 8.61
C PRO A 81 17.84 4.18 8.21
N THR A 82 18.85 4.17 9.09
CA THR A 82 20.18 4.68 8.80
C THR A 82 21.10 3.54 8.36
N TYR A 83 21.95 3.83 7.38
CA TYR A 83 22.98 2.91 6.89
C TYR A 83 23.89 2.43 8.02
N ASN A 84 24.15 1.12 8.08
CA ASN A 84 25.10 0.49 8.99
C ASN A 84 25.79 -0.75 8.38
N GLY A 85 25.71 -0.90 7.04
CA GLY A 85 26.26 -2.05 6.31
C GLY A 85 25.42 -3.33 6.35
N SER A 86 24.28 -3.29 7.01
CA SER A 86 23.35 -4.45 7.04
C SER A 86 22.09 -4.17 6.26
N ASP A 87 21.44 -5.20 5.76
CA ASP A 87 20.15 -5.11 5.05
C ASP A 87 19.08 -4.41 5.90
N LYS A 88 18.35 -3.54 5.25
CA LYS A 88 17.20 -2.80 5.77
C LYS A 88 15.96 -3.14 4.99
N THR A 89 14.86 -3.34 5.70
CA THR A 89 13.53 -3.51 5.15
C THR A 89 12.66 -2.36 5.67
N PRO A 90 12.00 -1.59 4.81
CA PRO A 90 11.12 -0.52 5.25
C PRO A 90 9.88 -1.06 5.94
N SER A 91 9.35 -0.32 6.92
CA SER A 91 8.03 -0.54 7.49
C SER A 91 7.02 0.36 6.78
N TRP A 92 5.80 -0.13 6.60
CA TRP A 92 4.77 0.54 5.82
C TRP A 92 3.51 0.79 6.63
N ASN A 93 3.05 2.02 6.65
CA ASN A 93 1.70 2.34 7.10
C ASN A 93 0.70 2.10 5.97
N GLY A 94 -0.42 1.46 6.27
CA GLY A 94 -1.47 1.17 5.29
C GLY A 94 -1.23 -0.09 4.44
N TYR A 95 -0.14 -0.83 4.63
CA TYR A 95 0.07 -2.11 3.98
C TYR A 95 -0.75 -3.21 4.65
N ASP A 96 -1.58 -3.89 3.88
CA ASP A 96 -2.40 -5.02 4.30
C ASP A 96 -2.20 -6.20 3.33
N PRO A 97 -1.50 -7.28 3.74
CA PRO A 97 -1.20 -8.40 2.87
C PRO A 97 -2.44 -9.20 2.40
N LEU A 98 -3.62 -8.98 3.01
CA LEU A 98 -4.88 -9.58 2.55
C LEU A 98 -5.50 -8.80 1.38
N LYS A 99 -5.05 -7.56 1.14
CA LYS A 99 -5.61 -6.67 0.11
C LYS A 99 -4.60 -6.27 -0.96
N MET A 100 -3.30 -6.49 -0.71
CA MET A 100 -2.27 -6.11 -1.68
C MET A 100 -1.00 -6.95 -1.52
N GLU A 101 -0.26 -7.06 -2.61
CA GLU A 101 1.08 -7.64 -2.66
C GLU A 101 2.13 -6.53 -2.73
N ILE A 102 3.33 -6.81 -2.21
CA ILE A 102 4.50 -5.94 -2.31
C ILE A 102 5.58 -6.62 -3.15
N SER A 103 6.21 -5.86 -4.03
CA SER A 103 7.29 -6.30 -4.91
C SER A 103 8.26 -5.14 -5.20
N GLY A 104 9.13 -5.29 -6.20
CA GLY A 104 10.18 -4.31 -6.49
C GLY A 104 11.34 -4.45 -5.51
N VAL A 105 11.96 -3.34 -5.10
CA VAL A 105 13.06 -3.36 -4.11
C VAL A 105 12.44 -3.26 -2.71
N THR A 106 12.34 -4.40 -2.02
CA THR A 106 11.74 -4.50 -0.68
C THR A 106 12.77 -4.54 0.45
N SER A 107 14.06 -4.68 0.13
CA SER A 107 15.18 -4.56 1.06
C SER A 107 16.41 -4.02 0.33
N ALA A 108 17.32 -3.37 1.06
CA ALA A 108 18.60 -2.88 0.55
C ALA A 108 19.59 -2.68 1.69
N SER A 109 20.89 -2.75 1.39
CA SER A 109 21.97 -2.52 2.39
C SER A 109 22.57 -1.13 2.31
N ASP A 110 22.56 -0.48 1.13
CA ASP A 110 23.22 0.82 0.92
C ASP A 110 22.29 2.00 1.24
N ALA A 111 22.88 3.14 1.61
CA ALA A 111 22.14 4.39 1.73
C ALA A 111 21.69 4.86 0.34
N GLY A 112 20.41 5.21 0.21
CA GLY A 112 19.85 5.58 -1.07
C GLY A 112 18.34 5.62 -1.08
N SER A 113 17.78 5.82 -2.28
CA SER A 113 16.34 5.79 -2.54
C SER A 113 15.98 4.61 -3.44
N TYR A 114 14.98 3.85 -3.03
CA TYR A 114 14.53 2.61 -3.66
C TYR A 114 13.05 2.71 -3.98
N THR A 115 12.54 1.78 -4.80
CA THR A 115 11.12 1.75 -5.17
C THR A 115 10.53 0.39 -4.85
N ALA A 116 9.53 0.38 -3.97
CA ALA A 116 8.61 -0.73 -3.78
C ALA A 116 7.39 -0.57 -4.69
N ILE A 117 6.79 -1.66 -5.09
CA ILE A 117 5.60 -1.72 -5.94
C ILE A 117 4.51 -2.44 -5.14
N PHE A 118 3.38 -1.77 -4.95
CA PHE A 118 2.19 -2.33 -4.34
C PHE A 118 1.16 -2.63 -5.41
N LYS A 119 0.67 -3.86 -5.46
CA LYS A 119 -0.37 -4.32 -6.37
C LYS A 119 -1.59 -4.74 -5.56
N LEU A 120 -2.73 -4.11 -5.81
CA LEU A 120 -3.98 -4.40 -5.12
C LEU A 120 -4.62 -5.70 -5.63
N SER A 121 -5.25 -6.42 -4.73
CA SER A 121 -6.11 -7.56 -5.07
C SER A 121 -7.39 -7.09 -5.77
N TYR A 122 -8.04 -8.00 -6.49
CA TYR A 122 -9.30 -7.72 -7.18
C TYR A 122 -10.33 -7.06 -6.25
N GLY A 123 -11.00 -6.04 -6.76
CA GLY A 123 -12.05 -5.31 -6.05
C GLY A 123 -11.54 -4.08 -5.29
N TYR A 124 -10.24 -3.83 -5.26
CA TYR A 124 -9.65 -2.65 -4.62
C TYR A 124 -8.98 -1.75 -5.65
N LEU A 125 -8.95 -0.44 -5.37
CA LEU A 125 -8.30 0.59 -6.19
C LEU A 125 -7.60 1.60 -5.30
N PHE A 126 -6.51 2.18 -5.78
CA PHE A 126 -5.91 3.37 -5.19
C PHE A 126 -6.76 4.62 -5.50
N PRO A 127 -6.54 5.76 -4.81
CA PRO A 127 -7.34 6.97 -5.02
C PRO A 127 -7.33 7.53 -6.45
N ASP A 128 -6.30 7.22 -7.22
CA ASP A 128 -6.16 7.60 -8.65
C ASP A 128 -6.87 6.64 -9.60
N GLY A 129 -7.54 5.60 -9.08
CA GLY A 129 -8.25 4.58 -9.85
C GLY A 129 -7.38 3.45 -10.38
N THR A 130 -6.08 3.43 -10.06
CA THR A 130 -5.17 2.33 -10.43
C THR A 130 -5.19 1.20 -9.39
N ASP A 131 -4.68 0.03 -9.77
CA ASP A 131 -4.46 -1.10 -8.88
C ASP A 131 -2.97 -1.35 -8.56
N GLU A 132 -2.07 -0.51 -9.11
CA GLU A 132 -0.63 -0.56 -8.85
C GLU A 132 -0.12 0.82 -8.42
N ALA A 133 0.70 0.86 -7.37
CA ALA A 133 1.40 2.06 -6.92
C ALA A 133 2.89 1.80 -6.74
N ARG A 134 3.71 2.75 -7.23
CA ARG A 134 5.17 2.75 -7.07
C ARG A 134 5.55 3.73 -5.98
N VAL A 135 6.05 3.23 -4.86
CA VAL A 135 6.33 4.03 -3.66
C VAL A 135 7.83 4.04 -3.40
N LYS A 136 8.39 5.24 -3.30
CA LYS A 136 9.78 5.41 -2.92
C LYS A 136 9.96 5.20 -1.42
N TRP A 137 11.06 4.55 -1.04
CA TRP A 137 11.54 4.44 0.32
C TRP A 137 13.04 4.70 0.39
N THR A 138 13.57 5.06 1.54
CA THR A 138 14.93 5.54 1.68
C THR A 138 15.65 4.89 2.85
N ILE A 139 16.98 4.79 2.70
CA ILE A 139 17.95 4.53 3.76
C ILE A 139 18.84 5.78 3.85
N ASP A 140 18.84 6.43 5.00
CA ASP A 140 19.69 7.60 5.23
C ASP A 140 21.17 7.20 5.36
N ARG A 141 22.05 8.12 4.97
CA ARG A 141 23.49 7.95 5.18
C ARG A 141 23.81 8.01 6.67
N ALA A 142 24.76 7.18 7.11
CA ALA A 142 25.35 7.33 8.43
C ALA A 142 26.08 8.66 8.51
N VAL A 143 25.90 9.36 9.63
CA VAL A 143 26.60 10.62 9.90
C VAL A 143 27.89 10.30 10.67
N ILE A 144 29.02 10.82 10.17
CA ILE A 144 30.29 10.81 10.90
C ILE A 144 30.28 12.01 11.83
N SER A 145 30.19 11.79 13.13
CA SER A 145 30.06 12.84 14.14
C SER A 145 31.34 13.60 14.41
N ALA A 146 32.51 13.01 14.11
CA ALA A 146 33.82 13.63 14.26
C ALA A 146 34.75 13.20 13.14
N LEU A 147 35.53 14.16 12.63
CA LEU A 147 36.59 13.86 11.67
C LEU A 147 37.74 13.15 12.38
N PRO A 148 38.47 12.22 11.71
CA PRO A 148 39.70 11.65 12.24
C PRO A 148 40.73 12.73 12.55
N THR A 149 41.46 12.56 13.64
CA THR A 149 42.57 13.45 14.05
C THR A 149 43.86 12.68 14.08
N GLN A 150 44.94 13.30 13.60
CA GLN A 150 46.27 12.69 13.67
C GLN A 150 46.66 12.45 15.12
N THR A 151 47.20 11.26 15.40
CA THR A 151 47.75 10.89 16.70
C THR A 151 49.29 10.86 16.63
N GLY A 152 49.91 11.40 17.68
CA GLY A 152 51.35 11.44 17.77
C GLY A 152 52.00 12.51 16.89
N THR A 153 53.28 12.77 17.16
CA THR A 153 54.14 13.69 16.40
C THR A 153 55.06 12.87 15.52
N LEU A 154 55.14 13.21 14.24
CA LEU A 154 56.07 12.59 13.30
C LEU A 154 57.39 13.40 13.33
N VAL A 155 58.49 12.73 13.60
CA VAL A 155 59.83 13.37 13.65
C VAL A 155 60.53 13.13 12.32
N ALA A 156 61.08 14.19 11.72
CA ALA A 156 61.90 14.12 10.52
C ALA A 156 63.24 13.45 10.82
N ASP A 157 63.49 12.32 10.12
CA ASP A 157 64.72 11.54 10.21
C ASP A 157 65.22 11.04 8.84
N GLY A 158 64.68 11.61 7.75
CA GLY A 158 64.97 11.21 6.39
C GLY A 158 64.27 9.93 5.94
N THR A 159 63.41 9.33 6.78
CA THR A 159 62.62 8.16 6.41
C THR A 159 61.15 8.54 6.14
N SER A 160 60.48 7.76 5.28
CA SER A 160 59.06 7.98 5.02
C SER A 160 58.23 7.69 6.27
N LYS A 161 57.31 8.59 6.62
CA LYS A 161 56.42 8.51 7.77
C LYS A 161 54.97 8.44 7.32
N THR A 162 54.19 7.57 7.96
CA THR A 162 52.73 7.44 7.75
C THR A 162 52.04 7.88 9.05
N PRO A 163 51.13 8.86 9.02
CA PRO A 163 50.41 9.29 10.21
C PRO A 163 49.43 8.21 10.68
N SER A 164 49.27 8.11 12.00
CA SER A 164 48.19 7.37 12.62
C SER A 164 47.03 8.29 12.94
N TRP A 165 45.80 7.77 12.84
CA TRP A 165 44.58 8.55 12.99
C TRP A 165 43.68 7.98 14.09
N SER A 166 43.26 8.82 15.01
CA SER A 166 42.17 8.52 15.95
C SER A 166 40.83 8.80 15.29
N GLY A 167 39.87 7.91 15.49
CA GLY A 167 38.52 8.04 14.89
C GLY A 167 38.43 7.65 13.41
N TYR A 168 39.51 7.15 12.81
CA TYR A 168 39.46 6.61 11.45
C TYR A 168 38.92 5.18 11.46
N ASP A 169 37.81 5.00 10.72
CA ASP A 169 37.13 3.71 10.57
C ASP A 169 37.05 3.37 9.08
N THR A 170 37.82 2.36 8.67
CA THR A 170 37.93 1.91 7.28
C THR A 170 36.61 1.37 6.71
N SER A 171 35.65 0.98 7.56
CA SER A 171 34.32 0.55 7.12
C SER A 171 33.40 1.71 6.76
N LYS A 172 33.75 2.94 7.15
CA LYS A 172 32.91 4.13 6.99
C LYS A 172 33.55 5.22 6.14
N MET A 173 34.88 5.19 5.98
CA MET A 173 35.61 6.25 5.28
C MET A 173 36.86 5.71 4.60
N THR A 174 37.30 6.41 3.57
CA THR A 174 38.56 6.18 2.91
C THR A 174 39.47 7.39 3.12
N ILE A 175 40.76 7.12 3.27
CA ILE A 175 41.77 8.19 3.33
C ILE A 175 42.38 8.37 1.94
N GLY A 176 42.49 9.60 1.49
CA GLY A 176 43.07 9.95 0.19
C GLY A 176 44.03 11.12 0.33
N GLY A 177 44.70 11.50 -0.76
CA GLY A 177 45.75 12.54 -0.78
C GLY A 177 47.12 11.97 -0.38
N ASP A 178 47.98 12.83 0.18
CA ASP A 178 49.32 12.41 0.63
C ASP A 178 49.19 11.68 1.97
N THR A 179 49.25 10.35 1.94
CA THR A 179 49.14 9.49 3.13
C THR A 179 50.48 9.15 3.77
N SER A 180 51.59 9.56 3.18
CA SER A 180 52.95 9.45 3.73
C SER A 180 53.84 10.58 3.20
N GLY A 181 54.88 10.92 3.91
CA GLY A 181 55.87 11.93 3.51
C GLY A 181 57.24 11.66 4.10
N THR A 182 58.29 12.12 3.42
CA THR A 182 59.67 12.19 3.92
C THR A 182 60.01 13.65 4.18
N ALA A 183 60.58 13.96 5.32
CA ALA A 183 61.06 15.27 5.68
C ALA A 183 62.55 15.19 6.02
#